data_5f056d703e65a2c2cc2a755e4e2edfb0
#
_entry.id   5f056d703e65a2c2cc2a755e4e2edfb0
#
_cell.length_a   1.000
_cell.length_b   1.000
_cell.length_c   1.000
_cell.angle_alpha   90.00
_cell.angle_beta   90.00
_cell.angle_gamma   90.00
#
_symmetry.space_group_name_H-M   'P 1'
#
loop_
_entity.id
_entity.type
_entity.pdbx_description
1 polymer ?
#
loop_
_entity_poly.entity_id
_entity_poly.type
_entity_poly.pdbx_seq_one_letter_code
_entity_poly.pdbx_strand_id
1 'polypeptide(L)'
;MRRKIYVAPSANCKGGYPNPYFIHLKKELASYFEVLDSENKPRLSQGLTLLRYSFSADVFLLSFVETIAFHKLAFIQYLAAMLSLLIMKLRRREVIFIFHNPRPHKGENRMSRSLTMRMLRQAVLVLSHSTDTAAYAKSLISNFGGDPAKVKYVCHPLPATDVPVPDMSSGRILIWGNVLPYKGVLEFVSCPEIRDAGLDVHIVGRCSDSSLAASIEQSISRPSATHFLFENRSASFEELRSLIPSSKYVVFPYLPGSVSGSGVLMDTIAMGGEPVGPSFGAFADLASENVCRIYRSIPELVSILNSPKQLNQTSIRHFIARNSWPAFAEMIAKFPF
;
A
#
# COMPACT_ATOMS: atom_id res chain seq x y z
N MET A 1 -19.40 -25.15 -11.59
CA MET A 1 -18.57 -24.99 -10.38
C MET A 1 -17.78 -23.70 -10.51
N ARG A 2 -17.71 -22.87 -9.46
CA ARG A 2 -16.83 -21.70 -9.45
C ARG A 2 -15.37 -22.16 -9.43
N ARG A 3 -14.49 -21.43 -10.13
CA ARG A 3 -13.04 -21.68 -10.08
C ARG A 3 -12.51 -21.41 -8.66
N LYS A 4 -11.52 -22.19 -8.25
CA LYS A 4 -10.89 -22.07 -6.93
C LYS A 4 -9.70 -21.11 -6.98
N ILE A 5 -9.69 -20.09 -6.12
CA ILE A 5 -8.57 -19.14 -6.02
C ILE A 5 -7.89 -19.25 -4.65
N TYR A 6 -6.56 -19.28 -4.67
CA TYR A 6 -5.74 -19.14 -3.46
C TYR A 6 -5.05 -17.78 -3.43
N VAL A 7 -5.23 -17.05 -2.34
CA VAL A 7 -4.64 -15.70 -2.14
C VAL A 7 -3.56 -15.77 -1.06
N ALA A 8 -2.33 -15.44 -1.41
CA ALA A 8 -1.20 -15.37 -0.50
C ALA A 8 -0.59 -13.96 -0.43
N PRO A 9 -0.11 -13.56 0.75
CA PRO A 9 -0.12 -14.25 2.05
C PRO A 9 -1.52 -14.28 2.68
N SER A 10 -1.71 -15.16 3.69
CA SER A 10 -2.91 -15.11 4.51
C SER A 10 -3.01 -13.75 5.21
N ALA A 11 -4.23 -13.30 5.51
CA ALA A 11 -4.49 -11.98 6.10
C ALA A 11 -3.83 -11.77 7.48
N ASN A 12 -3.40 -12.83 8.17
CA ASN A 12 -2.84 -12.75 9.52
C ASN A 12 -1.44 -12.12 9.55
N CYS A 13 -1.30 -11.07 10.34
CA CYS A 13 -0.04 -10.39 10.63
C CYS A 13 0.57 -10.86 11.98
N LYS A 14 1.87 -10.66 12.18
CA LYS A 14 2.47 -10.70 13.52
C LYS A 14 1.72 -9.73 14.42
N GLY A 15 1.25 -10.19 15.60
CA GLY A 15 0.55 -9.36 16.58
C GLY A 15 -0.97 -9.39 16.49
N GLY A 16 -1.56 -10.29 15.69
CA GLY A 16 -3.01 -10.52 15.70
C GLY A 16 -3.86 -9.55 14.88
N TYR A 17 -3.27 -8.54 14.26
CA TYR A 17 -3.99 -7.63 13.36
C TYR A 17 -3.83 -8.09 11.91
N PRO A 18 -4.92 -8.52 11.26
CA PRO A 18 -4.89 -8.93 9.87
C PRO A 18 -4.60 -7.73 8.95
N ASN A 19 -3.91 -7.98 7.83
CA ASN A 19 -3.68 -6.93 6.84
C ASN A 19 -5.00 -6.60 6.10
N PRO A 20 -5.54 -5.37 6.23
CA PRO A 20 -6.81 -4.99 5.62
C PRO A 20 -6.86 -5.23 4.12
N TYR A 21 -5.74 -5.07 3.42
CA TYR A 21 -5.63 -5.33 1.98
C TYR A 21 -6.14 -6.73 1.60
N PHE A 22 -5.66 -7.78 2.28
CA PHE A 22 -6.05 -9.14 1.96
C PHE A 22 -7.46 -9.49 2.45
N ILE A 23 -7.94 -8.83 3.51
CA ILE A 23 -9.32 -9.00 3.97
C ILE A 23 -10.29 -8.50 2.92
N HIS A 24 -10.13 -7.26 2.48
CA HIS A 24 -10.99 -6.65 1.46
C HIS A 24 -10.91 -7.42 0.13
N LEU A 25 -9.70 -7.72 -0.31
CA LEU A 25 -9.48 -8.46 -1.56
C LEU A 25 -10.20 -9.81 -1.57
N LYS A 26 -10.04 -10.62 -0.53
CA LYS A 26 -10.68 -11.93 -0.43
C LYS A 26 -12.19 -11.82 -0.35
N LYS A 27 -12.71 -10.86 0.40
CA LYS A 27 -14.14 -10.60 0.51
C LYS A 27 -14.77 -10.36 -0.86
N GLU A 28 -14.17 -9.50 -1.66
CA GLU A 28 -14.70 -9.15 -2.98
C GLU A 28 -14.49 -10.28 -4.00
N LEU A 29 -13.35 -10.98 -3.96
CA LEU A 29 -13.09 -12.14 -4.82
C LEU A 29 -14.07 -13.31 -4.57
N ALA A 30 -14.64 -13.43 -3.37
CA ALA A 30 -15.62 -14.47 -3.05
C ALA A 30 -16.92 -14.38 -3.88
N SER A 31 -17.20 -13.21 -4.47
CA SER A 31 -18.32 -13.04 -5.42
C SER A 31 -18.08 -13.79 -6.75
N TYR A 32 -16.82 -14.01 -7.13
CA TYR A 32 -16.42 -14.57 -8.42
C TYR A 32 -15.80 -15.96 -8.32
N PHE A 33 -15.12 -16.26 -7.21
CA PHE A 33 -14.35 -17.49 -6.99
C PHE A 33 -14.77 -18.20 -5.71
N GLU A 34 -14.46 -19.50 -5.64
CA GLU A 34 -14.35 -20.21 -4.36
C GLU A 34 -12.97 -19.87 -3.75
N VAL A 35 -12.94 -18.99 -2.75
CA VAL A 35 -11.69 -18.56 -2.11
C VAL A 35 -11.21 -19.64 -1.17
N LEU A 36 -10.07 -20.26 -1.51
CA LEU A 36 -9.41 -21.25 -0.66
C LEU A 36 -8.61 -20.49 0.40
N ASP A 37 -9.16 -20.39 1.60
CA ASP A 37 -8.54 -19.66 2.67
C ASP A 37 -7.99 -20.52 3.79
N SER A 38 -6.84 -20.09 4.30
CA SER A 38 -6.31 -20.49 5.57
C SER A 38 -6.37 -19.28 6.52
N GLU A 39 -7.56 -18.92 6.97
CA GLU A 39 -7.80 -17.70 7.73
C GLU A 39 -6.88 -17.52 8.94
N ASN A 40 -6.38 -18.57 9.55
CA ASN A 40 -5.70 -18.53 10.84
C ASN A 40 -4.31 -19.19 10.85
N LYS A 41 -3.64 -19.31 9.71
CA LYS A 41 -2.32 -19.95 9.71
C LYS A 41 -1.18 -18.93 9.88
N PRO A 42 -0.22 -19.23 10.78
CA PRO A 42 0.94 -18.38 10.98
C PRO A 42 1.72 -18.18 9.67
N ARG A 43 2.24 -16.99 9.41
CA ARG A 43 3.15 -16.71 8.28
C ARG A 43 4.36 -17.64 8.21
N LEU A 44 4.70 -18.28 9.32
CA LEU A 44 5.80 -19.25 9.44
C LEU A 44 5.66 -20.46 8.52
N SER A 45 4.47 -20.74 7.99
CA SER A 45 4.20 -21.87 7.10
C SER A 45 3.83 -21.44 5.67
N GLN A 46 4.14 -20.22 5.26
CA GLN A 46 3.67 -19.66 3.99
C GLN A 46 4.08 -20.51 2.77
N GLY A 47 5.34 -20.98 2.71
CA GLY A 47 5.81 -21.86 1.62
C GLY A 47 5.13 -23.23 1.64
N LEU A 48 4.94 -23.83 2.82
CA LEU A 48 4.26 -25.12 2.97
C LEU A 48 2.75 -25.00 2.65
N THR A 49 2.13 -23.89 3.04
CA THR A 49 0.73 -23.59 2.72
C THR A 49 0.54 -23.45 1.22
N LEU A 50 1.45 -22.73 0.55
CA LEU A 50 1.46 -22.62 -0.91
C LEU A 50 1.57 -23.99 -1.58
N LEU A 51 2.44 -24.88 -1.07
CA LEU A 51 2.59 -26.24 -1.57
C LEU A 51 1.29 -27.04 -1.45
N ARG A 52 0.61 -26.95 -0.29
CA ARG A 52 -0.68 -27.61 -0.09
C ARG A 52 -1.71 -27.18 -1.13
N TYR A 53 -1.86 -25.87 -1.37
CA TYR A 53 -2.86 -25.36 -2.29
C TYR A 53 -2.48 -25.51 -3.76
N SER A 54 -1.21 -25.79 -4.10
CA SER A 54 -0.78 -26.01 -5.48
C SER A 54 -1.47 -27.21 -6.15
N PHE A 55 -2.07 -28.09 -5.35
CA PHE A 55 -2.83 -29.26 -5.85
C PHE A 55 -4.33 -28.98 -6.03
N SER A 56 -4.90 -27.97 -5.37
CA SER A 56 -6.35 -27.77 -5.29
C SER A 56 -6.86 -26.48 -5.92
N ALA A 57 -6.05 -25.43 -5.96
CA ALA A 57 -6.44 -24.14 -6.56
C ALA A 57 -6.28 -24.15 -8.08
N ASP A 58 -7.14 -23.40 -8.76
CA ASP A 58 -7.08 -23.17 -10.22
C ASP A 58 -6.31 -21.87 -10.53
N VAL A 59 -6.51 -20.85 -9.68
CA VAL A 59 -5.90 -19.51 -9.78
C VAL A 59 -5.13 -19.22 -8.51
N PHE A 60 -3.96 -18.61 -8.66
CA PHE A 60 -3.11 -18.17 -7.55
C PHE A 60 -2.89 -16.67 -7.65
N LEU A 61 -3.36 -15.94 -6.65
CA LEU A 61 -3.05 -14.52 -6.47
C LEU A 61 -1.96 -14.39 -5.41
N LEU A 62 -0.74 -14.14 -5.82
CA LEU A 62 0.43 -14.21 -4.98
C LEU A 62 1.05 -12.83 -4.79
N SER A 63 1.39 -12.52 -3.53
CA SER A 63 1.99 -11.27 -3.12
C SER A 63 2.98 -11.52 -1.99
N PHE A 64 4.06 -10.75 -1.90
CA PHE A 64 5.08 -10.85 -0.86
C PHE A 64 5.72 -12.25 -0.71
N VAL A 65 5.72 -13.06 -1.77
CA VAL A 65 6.27 -14.43 -1.75
C VAL A 65 7.77 -14.41 -1.47
N GLU A 66 8.47 -13.36 -1.88
CA GLU A 66 9.88 -13.12 -1.60
C GLU A 66 10.19 -13.05 -0.10
N THR A 67 9.20 -12.68 0.73
CA THR A 67 9.36 -12.60 2.19
C THR A 67 9.56 -13.95 2.86
N ILE A 68 9.21 -15.04 2.18
CA ILE A 68 9.46 -16.43 2.64
C ILE A 68 10.93 -16.63 3.02
N ALA A 69 11.84 -16.00 2.27
CA ALA A 69 13.28 -16.06 2.47
C ALA A 69 13.78 -15.45 3.80
N PHE A 70 12.91 -14.78 4.56
CA PHE A 70 13.23 -14.12 5.83
C PHE A 70 12.47 -14.69 7.03
N HIS A 71 11.73 -15.78 6.85
CA HIS A 71 11.01 -16.47 7.93
C HIS A 71 11.85 -17.56 8.58
N LYS A 72 11.38 -18.06 9.74
CA LYS A 72 11.94 -19.28 10.34
C LYS A 72 11.86 -20.42 9.34
N LEU A 73 12.89 -21.30 9.32
CA LEU A 73 13.03 -22.38 8.35
C LEU A 73 12.99 -21.88 6.89
N ALA A 74 13.57 -20.70 6.61
CA ALA A 74 13.52 -20.03 5.31
C ALA A 74 13.89 -20.96 4.15
N PHE A 75 14.93 -21.80 4.32
CA PHE A 75 15.38 -22.72 3.28
C PHE A 75 14.31 -23.78 2.94
N ILE A 76 13.69 -24.40 3.96
CA ILE A 76 12.64 -25.42 3.76
C ILE A 76 11.43 -24.78 3.11
N GLN A 77 11.02 -23.61 3.57
CA GLN A 77 9.90 -22.88 2.99
C GLN A 77 10.18 -22.41 1.56
N TYR A 78 11.42 -22.01 1.28
CA TYR A 78 11.86 -21.67 -0.07
C TYR A 78 11.76 -22.87 -1.02
N LEU A 79 12.26 -24.06 -0.61
CA LEU A 79 12.13 -25.27 -1.41
C LEU A 79 10.65 -25.64 -1.65
N ALA A 80 9.81 -25.54 -0.61
CA ALA A 80 8.38 -25.78 -0.74
C ALA A 80 7.72 -24.80 -1.71
N ALA A 81 8.08 -23.52 -1.66
CA ALA A 81 7.57 -22.51 -2.60
C ALA A 81 8.05 -22.77 -4.05
N MET A 82 9.32 -23.13 -4.23
CA MET A 82 9.86 -23.49 -5.56
C MET A 82 9.17 -24.72 -6.13
N LEU A 83 8.93 -25.75 -5.32
CA LEU A 83 8.20 -26.95 -5.73
C LEU A 83 6.73 -26.60 -6.06
N SER A 84 6.10 -25.72 -5.28
CA SER A 84 4.74 -25.23 -5.56
C SER A 84 4.66 -24.58 -6.93
N LEU A 85 5.59 -23.68 -7.24
CA LEU A 85 5.64 -23.00 -8.55
C LEU A 85 5.86 -23.99 -9.69
N LEU A 86 6.67 -25.03 -9.48
CA LEU A 86 6.85 -26.10 -10.46
C LEU A 86 5.54 -26.89 -10.69
N ILE A 87 4.83 -27.28 -9.62
CA ILE A 87 3.54 -27.98 -9.69
C ILE A 87 2.51 -27.12 -10.41
N MET A 88 2.39 -25.84 -10.07
CA MET A 88 1.50 -24.90 -10.76
C MET A 88 1.78 -24.86 -12.26
N LYS A 89 3.07 -24.78 -12.65
CA LYS A 89 3.48 -24.80 -14.05
C LYS A 89 3.08 -26.10 -14.77
N LEU A 90 3.39 -27.26 -14.17
CA LEU A 90 3.07 -28.58 -14.75
C LEU A 90 1.57 -28.80 -14.88
N ARG A 91 0.79 -28.28 -13.94
CA ARG A 91 -0.67 -28.37 -13.94
C ARG A 91 -1.35 -27.23 -14.71
N ARG A 92 -0.58 -26.35 -15.38
CA ARG A 92 -1.06 -25.19 -16.13
C ARG A 92 -1.99 -24.29 -15.30
N ARG A 93 -1.63 -24.09 -13.99
CA ARG A 93 -2.38 -23.20 -13.11
C ARG A 93 -2.02 -21.75 -13.38
N GLU A 94 -3.00 -20.87 -13.24
CA GLU A 94 -2.84 -19.46 -13.53
C GLU A 94 -2.28 -18.74 -12.30
N VAL A 95 -1.23 -17.98 -12.51
CA VAL A 95 -0.56 -17.23 -11.45
C VAL A 95 -0.65 -15.73 -11.76
N ILE A 96 -1.30 -15.01 -10.87
CA ILE A 96 -1.31 -13.55 -10.83
C ILE A 96 -0.32 -13.13 -9.75
N PHE A 97 0.61 -12.25 -10.08
CA PHE A 97 1.58 -11.74 -9.14
C PHE A 97 1.37 -10.24 -8.87
N ILE A 98 1.08 -9.88 -7.62
CA ILE A 98 1.06 -8.47 -7.19
C ILE A 98 2.46 -8.09 -6.73
N PHE A 99 3.14 -7.31 -7.54
CA PHE A 99 4.49 -6.84 -7.30
C PHE A 99 4.46 -5.47 -6.64
N HIS A 100 4.57 -5.45 -5.29
CA HIS A 100 4.40 -4.22 -4.50
C HIS A 100 5.64 -3.33 -4.50
N ASN A 101 6.83 -3.90 -4.33
CA ASN A 101 8.05 -3.10 -4.15
C ASN A 101 9.20 -3.65 -4.99
N PRO A 102 9.99 -2.77 -5.64
CA PRO A 102 11.20 -3.16 -6.35
C PRO A 102 12.24 -3.82 -5.45
N ARG A 103 12.30 -3.37 -4.18
CA ARG A 103 13.18 -3.93 -3.15
C ARG A 103 12.37 -4.30 -1.91
N PRO A 104 12.53 -5.53 -1.38
CA PRO A 104 11.88 -5.91 -0.13
C PRO A 104 12.35 -5.01 1.02
N HIS A 105 11.45 -4.63 1.94
CA HIS A 105 11.79 -3.79 3.10
C HIS A 105 12.84 -4.39 4.04
N LYS A 106 13.04 -5.70 3.99
CA LYS A 106 14.05 -6.43 4.79
C LYS A 106 15.37 -6.64 4.06
N GLY A 107 15.60 -5.94 2.95
CA GLY A 107 16.72 -6.18 2.06
C GLY A 107 16.45 -7.32 1.07
N GLU A 108 17.44 -7.64 0.24
CA GLU A 108 17.38 -8.69 -0.77
C GLU A 108 18.44 -9.76 -0.49
N ASN A 109 18.07 -11.03 -0.55
CA ASN A 109 18.98 -12.15 -0.54
C ASN A 109 18.78 -13.02 -1.77
N ARG A 110 19.67 -13.99 -2.00
CA ARG A 110 19.63 -14.88 -3.18
C ARG A 110 18.31 -15.64 -3.32
N MET A 111 17.71 -16.09 -2.20
CA MET A 111 16.44 -16.82 -2.20
C MET A 111 15.27 -15.89 -2.53
N SER A 112 15.19 -14.70 -1.91
CA SER A 112 14.12 -13.72 -2.19
C SER A 112 14.15 -13.28 -3.66
N ARG A 113 15.34 -12.96 -4.19
CA ARG A 113 15.52 -12.62 -5.60
C ARG A 113 15.12 -13.77 -6.54
N SER A 114 15.50 -15.01 -6.20
CA SER A 114 15.12 -16.19 -7.00
C SER A 114 13.61 -16.38 -7.05
N LEU A 115 12.91 -16.22 -5.91
CA LEU A 115 11.44 -16.29 -5.86
C LEU A 115 10.80 -15.19 -6.71
N THR A 116 11.23 -13.94 -6.55
CA THR A 116 10.72 -12.81 -7.35
C THR A 116 10.89 -13.06 -8.84
N MET A 117 12.09 -13.46 -9.27
CA MET A 117 12.37 -13.72 -10.68
C MET A 117 11.55 -14.91 -11.23
N ARG A 118 11.33 -15.94 -10.40
CA ARG A 118 10.49 -17.08 -10.79
C ARG A 118 9.03 -16.67 -10.94
N MET A 119 8.53 -15.84 -10.01
CA MET A 119 7.18 -15.27 -10.06
C MET A 119 6.99 -14.43 -11.32
N LEU A 120 7.90 -13.50 -11.60
CA LEU A 120 7.85 -12.64 -12.79
C LEU A 120 7.87 -13.46 -14.08
N ARG A 121 8.58 -14.60 -14.14
CA ARG A 121 8.60 -15.49 -15.31
C ARG A 121 7.29 -16.24 -15.48
N GLN A 122 6.73 -16.77 -14.38
CA GLN A 122 5.61 -17.70 -14.41
C GLN A 122 4.24 -17.02 -14.45
N ALA A 123 4.12 -15.83 -13.85
CA ALA A 123 2.86 -15.11 -13.80
C ALA A 123 2.31 -14.82 -15.19
N VAL A 124 1.02 -15.09 -15.38
CA VAL A 124 0.27 -14.70 -16.60
C VAL A 124 -0.12 -13.23 -16.56
N LEU A 125 -0.25 -12.67 -15.34
CA LEU A 125 -0.53 -11.27 -15.08
C LEU A 125 0.34 -10.80 -13.92
N VAL A 126 1.01 -9.66 -14.08
CA VAL A 126 1.75 -8.98 -13.02
C VAL A 126 1.07 -7.64 -12.77
N LEU A 127 0.61 -7.43 -11.55
CA LEU A 127 -0.02 -6.18 -11.12
C LEU A 127 0.94 -5.36 -10.28
N SER A 128 0.93 -4.06 -10.44
CA SER A 128 1.69 -3.14 -9.60
C SER A 128 0.86 -1.90 -9.28
N HIS A 129 1.03 -1.39 -8.05
CA HIS A 129 0.27 -0.24 -7.54
C HIS A 129 1.00 1.10 -7.73
N SER A 130 2.09 1.14 -8.51
CA SER A 130 2.69 2.38 -9.01
C SER A 130 3.27 2.16 -10.41
N THR A 131 3.29 3.22 -11.20
CA THR A 131 3.85 3.21 -12.55
C THR A 131 5.35 2.94 -12.53
N ASP A 132 6.08 3.47 -11.55
CA ASP A 132 7.53 3.23 -11.40
C ASP A 132 7.84 1.75 -11.16
N THR A 133 7.08 1.11 -10.25
CA THR A 133 7.24 -0.32 -9.96
C THR A 133 6.82 -1.18 -11.15
N ALA A 134 5.78 -0.78 -11.89
CA ALA A 134 5.38 -1.46 -13.11
C ALA A 134 6.47 -1.36 -14.20
N ALA A 135 7.07 -0.18 -14.37
CA ALA A 135 8.17 0.03 -15.31
C ALA A 135 9.39 -0.84 -14.95
N TYR A 136 9.73 -0.91 -13.64
CA TYR A 136 10.79 -1.77 -13.15
C TYR A 136 10.50 -3.26 -13.42
N ALA A 137 9.28 -3.73 -13.15
CA ALA A 137 8.89 -5.11 -13.45
C ALA A 137 8.97 -5.42 -14.95
N LYS A 138 8.53 -4.49 -15.82
CA LYS A 138 8.66 -4.61 -17.28
C LYS A 138 10.12 -4.76 -17.70
N SER A 139 11.03 -3.93 -17.15
CA SER A 139 12.46 -4.02 -17.47
C SER A 139 13.06 -5.36 -17.07
N LEU A 140 12.73 -5.87 -15.87
CA LEU A 140 13.17 -7.19 -15.42
C LEU A 140 12.68 -8.30 -16.35
N ILE A 141 11.40 -8.24 -16.76
CA ILE A 141 10.80 -9.25 -17.65
C ILE A 141 11.46 -9.21 -19.02
N SER A 142 11.68 -8.04 -19.61
CA SER A 142 12.37 -7.88 -20.88
C SER A 142 13.81 -8.41 -20.83
N ASN A 143 14.54 -8.21 -19.73
CA ASN A 143 15.91 -8.68 -19.55
C ASN A 143 16.08 -10.22 -19.63
N PHE A 144 15.02 -10.97 -19.36
CA PHE A 144 15.04 -12.43 -19.54
C PHE A 144 14.20 -12.92 -20.74
N GLY A 145 13.88 -12.03 -21.66
CA GLY A 145 13.16 -12.37 -22.91
C GLY A 145 11.69 -12.69 -22.74
N GLY A 146 11.08 -12.27 -21.62
CA GLY A 146 9.65 -12.44 -21.39
C GLY A 146 8.82 -11.30 -21.98
N ASP A 147 7.49 -11.50 -22.03
CA ASP A 147 6.54 -10.48 -22.49
C ASP A 147 6.26 -9.42 -21.41
N PRO A 148 6.70 -8.16 -21.56
CA PRO A 148 6.40 -7.08 -20.62
C PRO A 148 4.93 -6.61 -20.65
N ALA A 149 4.15 -6.99 -21.69
CA ALA A 149 2.74 -6.60 -21.82
C ALA A 149 1.85 -7.20 -20.71
N LYS A 150 2.31 -8.29 -20.08
CA LYS A 150 1.63 -8.89 -18.93
C LYS A 150 1.71 -8.06 -17.64
N VAL A 151 2.54 -7.00 -17.59
CA VAL A 151 2.62 -6.09 -16.46
C VAL A 151 1.62 -4.96 -16.62
N LYS A 152 0.71 -4.83 -15.66
CA LYS A 152 -0.29 -3.77 -15.62
C LYS A 152 -0.11 -2.91 -14.37
N TYR A 153 -0.11 -1.60 -14.56
CA TYR A 153 -0.36 -0.67 -13.47
C TYR A 153 -1.85 -0.72 -13.13
N VAL A 154 -2.14 -0.88 -11.86
CA VAL A 154 -3.49 -0.77 -11.30
C VAL A 154 -3.36 -0.01 -10.00
N CYS A 155 -4.09 1.09 -9.86
CA CYS A 155 -4.09 1.85 -8.63
C CYS A 155 -4.37 0.94 -7.42
N HIS A 156 -3.75 1.23 -6.27
CA HIS A 156 -4.07 0.50 -5.03
C HIS A 156 -5.57 0.67 -4.75
N PRO A 157 -6.33 -0.43 -4.56
CA PRO A 157 -7.78 -0.34 -4.35
C PRO A 157 -8.13 0.40 -3.07
N LEU A 158 -9.31 1.03 -3.05
CA LEU A 158 -9.84 1.76 -1.92
C LEU A 158 -11.28 1.35 -1.60
N PRO A 159 -11.79 1.65 -0.39
CA PRO A 159 -13.17 1.39 -0.05
C PRO A 159 -14.14 2.11 -0.99
N ALA A 160 -15.19 1.41 -1.44
CA ALA A 160 -16.33 2.01 -2.13
C ALA A 160 -17.22 2.67 -1.09
N THR A 161 -17.01 3.94 -0.84
CA THR A 161 -17.78 4.73 0.13
C THR A 161 -18.37 5.97 -0.52
N ASP A 162 -19.50 6.44 0.01
CA ASP A 162 -19.96 7.78 -0.29
C ASP A 162 -18.95 8.77 0.33
N VAL A 163 -18.45 9.67 -0.51
CA VAL A 163 -17.47 10.67 -0.07
C VAL A 163 -18.18 11.66 0.86
N PRO A 164 -17.74 11.79 2.13
CA PRO A 164 -18.29 12.81 3.01
C PRO A 164 -18.09 14.20 2.40
N VAL A 165 -19.05 15.10 2.63
CA VAL A 165 -18.86 16.51 2.30
C VAL A 165 -17.78 17.06 3.23
N PRO A 166 -16.68 17.63 2.69
CA PRO A 166 -15.62 18.17 3.55
C PRO A 166 -16.17 19.29 4.45
N ASP A 167 -15.91 19.18 5.73
CA ASP A 167 -16.08 20.30 6.64
C ASP A 167 -14.89 21.26 6.47
N MET A 168 -15.15 22.43 5.89
CA MET A 168 -14.11 23.44 5.62
C MET A 168 -13.77 24.29 6.84
N SER A 169 -14.32 24.00 8.03
CA SER A 169 -14.23 24.84 9.22
C SER A 169 -12.85 24.83 9.89
N SER A 170 -12.05 23.77 9.69
CA SER A 170 -10.74 23.63 10.31
C SER A 170 -9.60 23.96 9.35
N GLY A 171 -8.72 24.89 9.73
CA GLY A 171 -7.45 25.15 9.00
C GLY A 171 -6.35 24.08 9.25
N ARG A 172 -6.66 23.04 10.01
CA ARG A 172 -5.72 22.05 10.53
C ARG A 172 -5.16 21.13 9.45
N ILE A 173 -3.87 20.87 9.53
CA ILE A 173 -3.14 19.88 8.73
C ILE A 173 -3.13 18.56 9.51
N LEU A 174 -3.46 17.45 8.87
CA LEU A 174 -3.44 16.11 9.47
C LEU A 174 -2.28 15.28 8.90
N ILE A 175 -1.57 14.59 9.80
CA ILE A 175 -0.67 13.47 9.47
C ILE A 175 -1.18 12.26 10.25
N TRP A 176 -1.51 11.14 9.59
CA TRP A 176 -2.07 9.98 10.28
C TRP A 176 -1.50 8.64 9.84
N GLY A 177 -1.75 7.62 10.67
CA GLY A 177 -1.30 6.24 10.46
C GLY A 177 0.02 5.94 11.14
N ASN A 178 0.48 4.68 11.09
CA ASN A 178 1.69 4.25 11.80
C ASN A 178 2.87 5.15 11.47
N VAL A 179 3.56 5.67 12.48
CA VAL A 179 4.77 6.49 12.35
C VAL A 179 5.98 5.57 12.23
N LEU A 180 6.62 5.61 11.07
CA LEU A 180 7.79 4.82 10.71
C LEU A 180 8.87 5.73 10.12
N PRO A 181 10.16 5.40 10.22
CA PRO A 181 11.24 6.30 9.77
C PRO A 181 11.03 6.81 8.33
N TYR A 182 10.70 5.93 7.40
CA TYR A 182 10.52 6.31 5.98
C TYR A 182 9.35 7.25 5.71
N LYS A 183 8.44 7.42 6.68
CA LYS A 183 7.31 8.36 6.55
C LYS A 183 7.68 9.81 6.81
N GLY A 184 8.91 10.09 7.22
CA GLY A 184 9.46 11.43 7.26
C GLY A 184 8.82 12.37 8.28
N VAL A 185 8.12 11.83 9.30
CA VAL A 185 7.45 12.68 10.30
C VAL A 185 8.45 13.48 11.11
N LEU A 186 9.58 12.88 11.50
CA LEU A 186 10.64 13.57 12.24
C LEU A 186 11.26 14.68 11.40
N GLU A 187 11.57 14.40 10.14
CA GLU A 187 12.11 15.36 9.18
C GLU A 187 11.15 16.54 8.99
N PHE A 188 9.85 16.26 8.87
CA PHE A 188 8.81 17.28 8.72
C PHE A 188 8.74 18.22 9.94
N VAL A 189 8.63 17.69 11.17
CA VAL A 189 8.51 18.52 12.39
C VAL A 189 9.82 19.22 12.76
N SER A 190 10.96 18.76 12.23
CA SER A 190 12.28 19.34 12.47
C SER A 190 12.67 20.38 11.41
N CYS A 191 11.95 20.46 10.30
CA CYS A 191 12.25 21.33 9.17
C CYS A 191 12.00 22.80 9.54
N PRO A 192 12.99 23.71 9.44
CA PRO A 192 12.86 25.13 9.80
C PRO A 192 11.70 25.81 9.06
N GLU A 193 11.59 25.62 7.76
CA GLU A 193 10.55 26.24 6.94
C GLU A 193 9.12 25.82 7.35
N ILE A 194 8.94 24.56 7.78
CA ILE A 194 7.66 24.08 8.33
C ILE A 194 7.41 24.70 9.69
N ARG A 195 8.44 24.81 10.52
CA ARG A 195 8.32 25.37 11.87
C ARG A 195 7.96 26.84 11.86
N ASP A 196 8.43 27.58 10.87
CA ASP A 196 8.21 29.02 10.72
C ASP A 196 6.92 29.35 9.94
N ALA A 197 6.23 28.33 9.36
CA ALA A 197 5.09 28.52 8.47
C ALA A 197 3.77 28.89 9.15
N GLY A 198 3.68 28.89 10.48
CA GLY A 198 2.47 29.28 11.25
C GLY A 198 1.31 28.33 11.03
N LEU A 199 1.55 27.02 10.89
CA LEU A 199 0.54 25.99 10.63
C LEU A 199 -0.05 25.44 11.94
N ASP A 200 -1.24 24.83 11.89
CA ASP A 200 -1.78 23.96 12.93
C ASP A 200 -1.72 22.50 12.43
N VAL A 201 -0.85 21.70 13.04
CA VAL A 201 -0.52 20.33 12.58
C VAL A 201 -0.90 19.32 13.66
N HIS A 202 -1.80 18.40 13.32
CA HIS A 202 -2.19 17.27 14.15
C HIS A 202 -1.58 15.98 13.58
N ILE A 203 -0.76 15.32 14.37
CA ILE A 203 -0.13 14.04 14.05
C ILE A 203 -0.75 12.97 14.94
N VAL A 204 -1.49 12.02 14.35
CA VAL A 204 -2.09 10.90 15.08
C VAL A 204 -1.64 9.58 14.48
N GLY A 205 -0.81 8.84 15.22
CA GLY A 205 -0.26 7.60 14.71
C GLY A 205 0.62 6.86 15.68
N ARG A 206 0.50 5.54 15.71
CA ARG A 206 1.33 4.71 16.57
C ARG A 206 2.77 4.66 16.07
N CYS A 207 3.69 5.15 16.90
CA CYS A 207 5.13 4.96 16.76
C CYS A 207 5.58 3.87 17.73
N SER A 208 5.97 2.70 17.20
CA SER A 208 6.46 1.58 18.03
C SER A 208 7.95 1.68 18.34
N ASP A 209 8.67 2.56 17.67
CA ASP A 209 10.07 2.89 17.93
C ASP A 209 10.11 4.03 18.96
N SER A 210 10.50 3.70 20.18
CA SER A 210 10.54 4.67 21.28
C SER A 210 11.57 5.78 21.07
N SER A 211 12.67 5.50 20.36
CA SER A 211 13.70 6.51 20.07
C SER A 211 13.20 7.52 19.03
N LEU A 212 12.49 7.05 18.01
CA LEU A 212 11.85 7.92 17.02
C LEU A 212 10.73 8.77 17.67
N ALA A 213 9.89 8.15 18.51
CA ALA A 213 8.85 8.89 19.23
C ALA A 213 9.42 10.02 20.09
N ALA A 214 10.44 9.72 20.92
CA ALA A 214 11.13 10.70 21.75
C ALA A 214 11.76 11.83 20.92
N SER A 215 12.36 11.50 19.76
CA SER A 215 12.95 12.51 18.87
C SER A 215 11.89 13.43 18.26
N ILE A 216 10.71 12.92 17.92
CA ILE A 216 9.57 13.72 17.45
C ILE A 216 9.09 14.64 18.58
N GLU A 217 8.84 14.10 19.79
CA GLU A 217 8.41 14.87 20.96
C GLU A 217 9.40 15.98 21.33
N GLN A 218 10.70 15.68 21.33
CA GLN A 218 11.75 16.66 21.53
C GLN A 218 11.75 17.75 20.45
N SER A 219 11.49 17.38 19.20
CA SER A 219 11.46 18.35 18.11
C SER A 219 10.28 19.29 18.22
N ILE A 220 9.08 18.80 18.51
CA ILE A 220 7.86 19.62 18.62
C ILE A 220 7.86 20.50 19.88
N SER A 221 8.59 20.13 20.94
CA SER A 221 8.68 20.92 22.18
C SER A 221 9.52 22.19 22.02
N ARG A 222 10.28 22.31 20.94
CA ARG A 222 11.10 23.54 20.67
C ARG A 222 10.20 24.69 20.22
N PRO A 223 10.59 25.96 20.49
CA PRO A 223 9.84 27.11 19.99
C PRO A 223 9.60 27.06 18.49
N SER A 224 8.39 27.35 18.04
CA SER A 224 7.95 27.25 16.65
C SER A 224 6.74 28.16 16.44
N ALA A 225 6.62 28.80 15.27
CA ALA A 225 5.40 29.47 14.84
C ALA A 225 4.29 28.48 14.50
N THR A 226 4.65 27.28 14.01
CA THR A 226 3.73 26.18 13.77
C THR A 226 3.39 25.46 15.07
N HIS A 227 2.09 25.28 15.33
CA HIS A 227 1.59 24.48 16.44
C HIS A 227 1.56 23.01 16.03
N PHE A 228 2.20 22.13 16.82
CA PHE A 228 2.21 20.68 16.61
C PHE A 228 1.51 19.97 17.78
N LEU A 229 0.55 19.11 17.45
CA LEU A 229 -0.02 18.13 18.37
C LEU A 229 0.37 16.72 17.89
N PHE A 230 1.09 15.98 18.73
CA PHE A 230 1.45 14.58 18.44
C PHE A 230 0.76 13.63 19.42
N GLU A 231 -0.07 12.75 18.88
CA GLU A 231 -0.72 11.67 19.61
C GLU A 231 -0.13 10.31 19.19
N ASN A 232 0.75 9.76 20.04
CA ASN A 232 1.35 8.44 19.79
C ASN A 232 0.36 7.31 20.12
N ARG A 233 -0.67 7.18 19.30
CA ARG A 233 -1.71 6.15 19.39
C ARG A 233 -2.29 5.81 18.03
N SER A 234 -3.01 4.70 17.95
CA SER A 234 -3.82 4.42 16.75
C SER A 234 -5.16 5.15 16.85
N ALA A 235 -5.56 5.82 15.78
CA ALA A 235 -6.91 6.32 15.62
C ALA A 235 -7.85 5.21 15.13
N SER A 236 -9.10 5.23 15.58
CA SER A 236 -10.14 4.34 15.05
C SER A 236 -10.60 4.82 13.67
N PHE A 237 -11.21 3.92 12.88
CA PHE A 237 -11.79 4.32 11.59
C PHE A 237 -12.94 5.32 11.74
N GLU A 238 -13.69 5.26 12.83
CA GLU A 238 -14.75 6.21 13.16
C GLU A 238 -14.18 7.61 13.43
N GLU A 239 -13.13 7.68 14.24
CA GLU A 239 -12.39 8.92 14.49
C GLU A 239 -11.81 9.51 13.20
N LEU A 240 -11.20 8.68 12.34
CA LEU A 240 -10.64 9.12 11.07
C LEU A 240 -11.70 9.67 10.10
N ARG A 241 -12.91 9.11 10.10
CA ARG A 241 -14.04 9.63 9.31
C ARG A 241 -14.48 11.05 9.72
N SER A 242 -14.15 11.46 10.94
CA SER A 242 -14.35 12.84 11.40
C SER A 242 -13.12 13.71 11.14
N LEU A 243 -11.93 13.23 11.48
CA LEU A 243 -10.68 14.00 11.38
C LEU A 243 -10.28 14.32 9.94
N ILE A 244 -10.40 13.37 9.03
CA ILE A 244 -9.94 13.53 7.65
C ILE A 244 -10.76 14.58 6.89
N PRO A 245 -12.11 14.51 6.84
CA PRO A 245 -12.89 15.53 6.12
C PRO A 245 -12.78 16.91 6.73
N SER A 246 -12.64 17.01 8.09
CA SER A 246 -12.49 18.29 8.80
C SER A 246 -11.10 18.91 8.67
N SER A 247 -10.10 18.16 8.23
CA SER A 247 -8.74 18.67 8.02
C SER A 247 -8.65 19.47 6.71
N LYS A 248 -7.83 20.55 6.72
CA LYS A 248 -7.54 21.31 5.51
C LYS A 248 -6.81 20.45 4.49
N TYR A 249 -5.75 19.76 4.92
CA TYR A 249 -4.97 18.81 4.13
C TYR A 249 -4.56 17.61 4.97
N VAL A 250 -4.35 16.47 4.30
CA VAL A 250 -3.69 15.30 4.90
C VAL A 250 -2.32 15.16 4.27
N VAL A 251 -1.27 15.41 5.06
CA VAL A 251 0.12 15.45 4.57
C VAL A 251 0.82 14.11 4.75
N PHE A 252 1.53 13.71 3.71
CA PHE A 252 2.37 12.52 3.67
C PHE A 252 3.82 12.95 3.39
N PRO A 253 4.62 13.22 4.43
CA PRO A 253 5.98 13.74 4.26
C PRO A 253 6.99 12.62 3.96
N TYR A 254 6.61 11.66 3.13
CA TYR A 254 7.36 10.43 2.88
C TYR A 254 8.72 10.70 2.25
N LEU A 255 9.73 9.95 2.69
CA LEU A 255 11.08 10.04 2.19
C LEU A 255 11.24 9.33 0.84
N PRO A 256 12.17 9.76 -0.03
CA PRO A 256 12.42 9.17 -1.34
C PRO A 256 12.67 7.65 -1.27
N GLY A 257 12.15 6.90 -2.25
CA GLY A 257 12.33 5.46 -2.37
C GLY A 257 11.44 4.60 -1.48
N SER A 258 10.47 5.20 -0.78
CA SER A 258 9.72 4.52 0.28
C SER A 258 8.40 3.89 -0.14
N VAL A 259 7.74 4.28 -1.23
CA VAL A 259 6.34 3.87 -1.45
C VAL A 259 5.99 3.60 -2.90
N SER A 260 5.59 2.36 -3.18
CA SER A 260 4.91 1.96 -4.42
C SER A 260 3.38 1.97 -4.31
N GLY A 261 2.82 1.93 -3.10
CA GLY A 261 1.38 2.01 -2.81
C GLY A 261 1.15 2.25 -1.32
N SER A 262 0.07 2.93 -0.95
CA SER A 262 -0.23 3.28 0.45
C SER A 262 -1.72 3.17 0.73
N GLY A 263 -2.10 2.19 1.56
CA GLY A 263 -3.49 2.04 2.04
C GLY A 263 -3.97 3.30 2.77
N VAL A 264 -3.10 3.92 3.59
CA VAL A 264 -3.41 5.17 4.32
C VAL A 264 -3.76 6.31 3.36
N LEU A 265 -3.06 6.41 2.23
CA LEU A 265 -3.33 7.39 1.17
C LEU A 265 -4.69 7.13 0.51
N MET A 266 -4.98 5.88 0.22
CA MET A 266 -6.26 5.48 -0.40
C MET A 266 -7.44 5.66 0.55
N ASP A 267 -7.28 5.33 1.82
CA ASP A 267 -8.30 5.56 2.85
C ASP A 267 -8.56 7.07 3.04
N THR A 268 -7.52 7.91 2.95
CA THR A 268 -7.66 9.37 2.99
C THR A 268 -8.57 9.86 1.85
N ILE A 269 -8.34 9.40 0.62
CA ILE A 269 -9.17 9.79 -0.54
C ILE A 269 -10.61 9.29 -0.36
N ALA A 270 -10.78 8.03 0.07
CA ALA A 270 -12.10 7.43 0.30
C ALA A 270 -12.90 8.14 1.39
N MET A 271 -12.23 8.76 2.37
CA MET A 271 -12.85 9.54 3.44
C MET A 271 -12.99 11.03 3.10
N GLY A 272 -12.74 11.45 1.85
CA GLY A 272 -12.92 12.84 1.40
C GLY A 272 -11.82 13.80 1.81
N GLY A 273 -10.67 13.29 2.24
CA GLY A 273 -9.48 14.09 2.51
C GLY A 273 -8.76 14.55 1.25
N GLU A 274 -8.07 15.69 1.34
CA GLU A 274 -7.15 16.16 0.30
C GLU A 274 -5.72 15.76 0.63
N PRO A 275 -5.16 14.69 0.01
CA PRO A 275 -3.81 14.27 0.28
C PRO A 275 -2.80 15.20 -0.40
N VAL A 276 -1.71 15.50 0.33
CA VAL A 276 -0.53 16.21 -0.17
C VAL A 276 0.70 15.34 0.09
N GLY A 277 1.43 14.99 -0.96
CA GLY A 277 2.59 14.12 -0.85
C GLY A 277 3.73 14.51 -1.79
N PRO A 278 4.89 13.84 -1.70
CA PRO A 278 6.04 14.12 -2.57
C PRO A 278 5.77 13.71 -4.02
N SER A 279 6.51 14.30 -4.97
CA SER A 279 6.34 14.11 -6.42
C SER A 279 6.92 12.79 -6.94
N PHE A 280 6.74 11.67 -6.21
CA PHE A 280 7.20 10.34 -6.63
C PHE A 280 6.22 9.23 -6.22
N GLY A 281 6.39 8.05 -6.84
CA GLY A 281 5.62 6.84 -6.55
C GLY A 281 4.11 7.05 -6.72
N ALA A 282 3.32 6.44 -5.85
CA ALA A 282 1.86 6.51 -5.92
C ALA A 282 1.29 7.94 -5.84
N PHE A 283 2.01 8.90 -5.22
CA PHE A 283 1.56 10.29 -5.16
C PHE A 283 1.57 10.95 -6.55
N ALA A 284 2.63 10.72 -7.32
CA ALA A 284 2.71 11.24 -8.69
C ALA A 284 1.62 10.63 -9.59
N ASP A 285 1.37 9.32 -9.45
CA ASP A 285 0.30 8.63 -10.17
C ASP A 285 -1.07 9.23 -9.84
N LEU A 286 -1.37 9.47 -8.55
CA LEU A 286 -2.64 10.03 -8.10
C LEU A 286 -2.80 11.53 -8.43
N ALA A 287 -1.70 12.27 -8.52
CA ALA A 287 -1.75 13.66 -8.96
C ALA A 287 -2.21 13.78 -10.41
N SER A 288 -1.82 12.83 -11.28
CA SER A 288 -2.30 12.78 -12.67
C SER A 288 -3.80 12.52 -12.79
N GLU A 289 -4.42 11.90 -11.76
CA GLU A 289 -5.86 11.67 -11.64
C GLU A 289 -6.61 12.82 -10.94
N ASN A 290 -5.93 13.90 -10.56
CA ASN A 290 -6.47 15.05 -9.82
C ASN A 290 -7.10 14.68 -8.45
N VAL A 291 -6.58 13.68 -7.76
CA VAL A 291 -7.04 13.24 -6.43
C VAL A 291 -5.96 13.35 -5.35
N CYS A 292 -4.81 13.91 -5.69
CA CYS A 292 -3.69 14.16 -4.80
C CYS A 292 -2.92 15.40 -5.26
N ARG A 293 -2.43 16.21 -4.33
CA ARG A 293 -1.46 17.27 -4.63
C ARG A 293 -0.05 16.77 -4.36
N ILE A 294 0.90 17.24 -5.14
CA ILE A 294 2.31 16.87 -4.98
C ILE A 294 3.18 18.09 -4.79
N TYR A 295 4.29 17.90 -4.07
CA TYR A 295 5.35 18.90 -3.90
C TYR A 295 6.71 18.31 -4.27
N ARG A 296 7.61 19.17 -4.76
CA ARG A 296 9.01 18.84 -5.13
C ARG A 296 10.02 19.40 -4.15
N SER A 297 9.58 20.38 -3.34
CA SER A 297 10.43 21.07 -2.35
C SER A 297 9.62 21.48 -1.13
N ILE A 298 10.29 21.73 -0.02
CA ILE A 298 9.63 22.21 1.21
C ILE A 298 8.97 23.58 1.01
N PRO A 299 9.58 24.58 0.35
CA PRO A 299 8.89 25.83 0.05
C PRO A 299 7.59 25.63 -0.77
N GLU A 300 7.58 24.70 -1.75
CA GLU A 300 6.37 24.35 -2.49
C GLU A 300 5.31 23.71 -1.58
N LEU A 301 5.72 22.82 -0.67
CA LEU A 301 4.81 22.25 0.34
C LEU A 301 4.18 23.34 1.20
N VAL A 302 4.98 24.25 1.77
CA VAL A 302 4.49 25.38 2.58
C VAL A 302 3.50 26.24 1.79
N SER A 303 3.80 26.54 0.53
CA SER A 303 2.88 27.28 -0.36
C SER A 303 1.55 26.55 -0.55
N ILE A 304 1.59 25.23 -0.77
CA ILE A 304 0.38 24.40 -0.87
C ILE A 304 -0.42 24.46 0.43
N LEU A 305 0.23 24.27 1.58
CA LEU A 305 -0.46 24.21 2.88
C LEU A 305 -1.12 25.54 3.26
N ASN A 306 -0.57 26.66 2.78
CA ASN A 306 -1.16 27.99 2.97
C ASN A 306 -2.25 28.34 1.94
N SER A 307 -2.36 27.59 0.83
CA SER A 307 -3.39 27.83 -0.21
C SER A 307 -4.73 27.18 0.16
N PRO A 308 -5.87 27.61 -0.48
CA PRO A 308 -7.16 26.95 -0.32
C PRO A 308 -7.17 25.51 -0.84
N LYS A 309 -8.08 24.68 -0.32
CA LYS A 309 -8.40 23.36 -0.90
C LYS A 309 -8.84 23.50 -2.36
N GLN A 310 -8.46 22.54 -3.19
CA GLN A 310 -8.76 22.51 -4.62
C GLN A 310 -9.42 21.19 -5.08
N LEU A 311 -9.77 20.30 -4.15
CA LEU A 311 -10.32 19.00 -4.51
C LEU A 311 -11.64 19.11 -5.27
N ASN A 312 -11.68 18.43 -6.40
CA ASN A 312 -12.89 18.24 -7.19
C ASN A 312 -13.62 16.97 -6.73
N GLN A 313 -14.76 17.15 -6.05
CA GLN A 313 -15.60 16.05 -5.55
C GLN A 313 -16.01 15.07 -6.66
N THR A 314 -16.27 15.57 -7.88
CA THR A 314 -16.64 14.74 -9.02
C THR A 314 -15.47 13.83 -9.44
N SER A 315 -14.26 14.37 -9.50
CA SER A 315 -13.05 13.58 -9.81
C SER A 315 -12.84 12.49 -8.76
N ILE A 316 -13.01 12.79 -7.47
CA ILE A 316 -12.88 11.81 -6.39
C ILE A 316 -13.90 10.69 -6.53
N ARG A 317 -15.19 11.01 -6.77
CA ARG A 317 -16.24 9.99 -6.93
C ARG A 317 -15.95 9.08 -8.13
N HIS A 318 -15.56 9.63 -9.26
CA HIS A 318 -15.17 8.86 -10.44
C HIS A 318 -13.94 7.99 -10.17
N PHE A 319 -12.95 8.52 -9.46
CA PHE A 319 -11.76 7.78 -9.08
C PHE A 319 -12.09 6.59 -8.16
N ILE A 320 -12.92 6.80 -7.12
CA ILE A 320 -13.37 5.74 -6.21
C ILE A 320 -14.12 4.65 -6.97
N ALA A 321 -15.05 5.02 -7.84
CA ALA A 321 -15.84 4.05 -8.60
C ALA A 321 -14.94 3.13 -9.44
N ARG A 322 -13.91 3.68 -10.10
CA ARG A 322 -13.00 2.92 -10.96
C ARG A 322 -11.97 2.07 -10.19
N ASN A 323 -11.57 2.52 -9.00
CA ASN A 323 -10.45 1.93 -8.26
C ASN A 323 -10.89 1.28 -6.94
N SER A 324 -12.19 1.03 -6.75
CA SER A 324 -12.72 0.37 -5.58
C SER A 324 -12.33 -1.11 -5.49
N TRP A 325 -12.39 -1.68 -4.29
CA TRP A 325 -12.17 -3.12 -4.07
C TRP A 325 -13.04 -4.02 -4.97
N PRO A 326 -14.36 -3.75 -5.13
CA PRO A 326 -15.19 -4.48 -6.09
C PRO A 326 -14.67 -4.38 -7.53
N ALA A 327 -14.30 -3.18 -8.01
CA ALA A 327 -13.78 -2.98 -9.35
C ALA A 327 -12.46 -3.74 -9.58
N PHE A 328 -11.59 -3.76 -8.57
CA PHE A 328 -10.34 -4.51 -8.61
C PHE A 328 -10.57 -6.03 -8.67
N ALA A 329 -11.49 -6.56 -7.86
CA ALA A 329 -11.84 -7.97 -7.89
C ALA A 329 -12.49 -8.37 -9.22
N GLU A 330 -13.36 -7.52 -9.77
CA GLU A 330 -13.98 -7.72 -11.08
C GLU A 330 -12.95 -7.76 -12.21
N MET A 331 -11.97 -6.85 -12.18
CA MET A 331 -10.86 -6.81 -13.15
C MET A 331 -10.06 -8.12 -13.12
N ILE A 332 -9.77 -8.65 -11.92
CA ILE A 332 -9.10 -9.94 -11.77
C ILE A 332 -9.98 -11.07 -12.32
N ALA A 333 -11.27 -11.08 -12.00
CA ALA A 333 -12.20 -12.15 -12.41
C ALA A 333 -12.45 -12.17 -13.94
N LYS A 334 -12.44 -11.01 -14.58
CA LYS A 334 -12.64 -10.87 -16.03
C LYS A 334 -11.36 -10.99 -16.86
N PHE A 335 -10.21 -11.14 -16.22
CA PHE A 335 -8.95 -11.31 -16.95
C PHE A 335 -9.04 -12.59 -17.81
N PRO A 336 -8.76 -12.52 -19.12
CA PRO A 336 -8.78 -13.68 -20.00
C PRO A 336 -7.56 -14.56 -19.69
N PHE A 337 -7.78 -15.57 -18.92
CA PHE A 337 -6.77 -16.55 -18.54
C PHE A 337 -6.60 -17.60 -19.63
#